data_a9aca3274fdc70776a6182619476f0af
#
_entry.id   a9aca3274fdc70776a6182619476f0af
#
_cell.length_a   1.000
_cell.length_b   1.000
_cell.length_c   1.000
_cell.angle_alpha   90.00
_cell.angle_beta   90.00
_cell.angle_gamma   90.00
#
_symmetry.space_group_name_H-M   'P 1'
#
loop_
_entity.id
_entity.type
_entity.pdbx_description
1 polymer ?
#
loop_
_entity_poly.entity_id
_entity_poly.type
_entity_poly.pdbx_seq_one_letter_code
_entity_poly.pdbx_strand_id
1 'polypeptide(L)'
;MYEELEDILIQSDIGMDMTVKIVKELEKEVKRRGVKDPKEVYPVLREVMEGFLIKENNEIHIEDGKLNVILVVGVNGVGKTTTIGKLASKYVKEGKKVILGAGDTFRAAAIEQLEEWANRAGAEIVKSTQGSDPGAVVFDTLVAAQSRGADIAIIDTAGRLHKKNNLMKELEKIHNIIKKKLGEQKYESILVIDGTTGQNALNQAKVFNEVTELKVFIINKLDGTAKGGIVFSISEEIKKPIKFIGVGEKIEDLREFNANEYIQAIFD
;
A
#
# COMPACT_ATOMS: atom_id res chain seq x y z
N MET A 1 -25.93 8.64 -22.32
CA MET A 1 -24.96 9.36 -21.45
C MET A 1 -24.58 8.56 -20.22
N TYR A 2 -25.50 8.19 -19.30
CA TYR A 2 -25.11 7.40 -18.11
C TYR A 2 -24.63 6.00 -18.48
N GLU A 3 -25.25 5.31 -19.41
CA GLU A 3 -24.79 4.02 -19.92
C GLU A 3 -23.37 4.10 -20.51
N GLU A 4 -23.09 5.14 -21.26
CA GLU A 4 -21.73 5.39 -21.80
C GLU A 4 -20.71 5.66 -20.69
N LEU A 5 -21.11 6.35 -19.61
CA LEU A 5 -20.26 6.56 -18.46
C LEU A 5 -20.01 5.24 -17.69
N GLU A 6 -21.03 4.39 -17.56
CA GLU A 6 -20.85 3.04 -16.99
C GLU A 6 -19.84 2.24 -17.80
N ASP A 7 -19.94 2.26 -19.12
CA ASP A 7 -18.98 1.56 -20.00
C ASP A 7 -17.55 2.08 -19.83
N ILE A 8 -17.36 3.40 -19.75
CA ILE A 8 -16.05 4.02 -19.52
C ILE A 8 -15.48 3.61 -18.15
N LEU A 9 -16.29 3.65 -17.09
CA LEU A 9 -15.87 3.29 -15.74
C LEU A 9 -15.48 1.79 -15.67
N ILE A 10 -16.25 0.92 -16.33
CA ILE A 10 -15.94 -0.52 -16.41
C ILE A 10 -14.64 -0.75 -17.19
N GLN A 11 -14.45 -0.07 -18.32
CA GLN A 11 -13.23 -0.15 -19.12
C GLN A 11 -12.00 0.35 -18.37
N SER A 12 -12.20 1.25 -17.42
CA SER A 12 -11.16 1.74 -16.50
C SER A 12 -10.91 0.81 -15.31
N ASP A 13 -11.38 -0.43 -15.36
CA ASP A 13 -11.23 -1.47 -14.32
C ASP A 13 -11.89 -1.11 -12.96
N ILE A 14 -12.87 -0.19 -12.99
CA ILE A 14 -13.78 0.03 -11.87
C ILE A 14 -14.77 -1.14 -11.85
N GLY A 15 -14.77 -1.90 -10.78
CA GLY A 15 -15.66 -3.07 -10.66
C GLY A 15 -17.13 -2.70 -10.83
N MET A 16 -17.95 -3.62 -11.35
CA MET A 16 -19.37 -3.38 -11.66
C MET A 16 -20.13 -2.77 -10.47
N ASP A 17 -19.97 -3.33 -9.26
CA ASP A 17 -20.67 -2.84 -8.07
C ASP A 17 -20.31 -1.39 -7.74
N MET A 18 -19.05 -1.03 -7.96
CA MET A 18 -18.55 0.32 -7.71
C MET A 18 -19.05 1.29 -8.80
N THR A 19 -19.05 0.87 -10.06
CA THR A 19 -19.60 1.64 -11.18
C THR A 19 -21.07 2.00 -10.93
N VAL A 20 -21.90 1.03 -10.54
CA VAL A 20 -23.31 1.29 -10.21
C VAL A 20 -23.47 2.29 -9.07
N LYS A 21 -22.62 2.22 -8.02
CA LYS A 21 -22.64 3.18 -6.92
C LYS A 21 -22.28 4.60 -7.38
N ILE A 22 -21.22 4.72 -8.18
CA ILE A 22 -20.76 6.02 -8.72
C ILE A 22 -21.85 6.65 -9.59
N VAL A 23 -22.40 5.91 -10.52
CA VAL A 23 -23.42 6.43 -11.45
C VAL A 23 -24.69 6.83 -10.71
N LYS A 24 -25.14 6.02 -9.75
CA LYS A 24 -26.32 6.33 -8.93
C LYS A 24 -26.13 7.61 -8.09
N GLU A 25 -24.95 7.81 -7.50
CA GLU A 25 -24.67 9.03 -6.75
C GLU A 25 -24.51 10.23 -7.69
N LEU A 26 -23.92 10.04 -8.88
CA LEU A 26 -23.86 11.05 -9.92
C LEU A 26 -25.26 11.51 -10.37
N GLU A 27 -26.17 10.60 -10.64
CA GLU A 27 -27.56 10.93 -11.02
C GLU A 27 -28.24 11.79 -9.95
N LYS A 28 -28.07 11.42 -8.70
CA LYS A 28 -28.61 12.15 -7.55
C LYS A 28 -28.04 13.57 -7.46
N GLU A 29 -26.71 13.72 -7.62
CA GLU A 29 -26.04 15.02 -7.55
C GLU A 29 -26.37 15.92 -8.74
N VAL A 30 -26.42 15.37 -9.97
CA VAL A 30 -26.84 16.08 -11.17
C VAL A 30 -28.28 16.63 -11.02
N LYS A 31 -29.20 15.79 -10.50
CA LYS A 31 -30.57 16.20 -10.24
C LYS A 31 -30.63 17.27 -9.13
N ARG A 32 -29.90 17.10 -8.05
CA ARG A 32 -29.86 18.04 -6.91
C ARG A 32 -29.36 19.42 -7.34
N ARG A 33 -28.35 19.47 -8.20
CA ARG A 33 -27.73 20.71 -8.69
C ARG A 33 -28.45 21.31 -9.88
N GLY A 34 -29.40 20.58 -10.49
CA GLY A 34 -30.14 21.03 -11.67
C GLY A 34 -29.26 21.16 -12.92
N VAL A 35 -28.18 20.37 -13.02
CA VAL A 35 -27.28 20.34 -14.17
C VAL A 35 -28.00 19.84 -15.41
N LYS A 36 -27.93 20.62 -16.49
CA LYS A 36 -28.61 20.30 -17.76
C LYS A 36 -27.62 20.12 -18.92
N ASP A 37 -26.45 20.74 -18.84
CA ASP A 37 -25.43 20.65 -19.87
C ASP A 37 -24.58 19.39 -19.62
N PRO A 38 -24.46 18.45 -20.58
CA PRO A 38 -23.59 17.31 -20.48
C PRO A 38 -22.12 17.63 -20.11
N LYS A 39 -21.63 18.81 -20.51
CA LYS A 39 -20.28 19.26 -20.17
C LYS A 39 -20.08 19.53 -18.69
N GLU A 40 -21.14 19.90 -17.98
CA GLU A 40 -21.10 20.14 -16.53
C GLU A 40 -21.22 18.85 -15.73
N VAL A 41 -21.58 17.72 -16.34
CA VAL A 41 -21.69 16.41 -15.68
C VAL A 41 -20.30 15.86 -15.32
N TYR A 42 -19.26 16.07 -16.13
CA TYR A 42 -17.91 15.61 -15.84
C TYR A 42 -17.29 16.19 -14.55
N PRO A 43 -17.36 17.50 -14.29
CA PRO A 43 -16.96 18.04 -13.00
C PRO A 43 -17.70 17.39 -11.82
N VAL A 44 -19.01 17.18 -11.94
CA VAL A 44 -19.80 16.52 -10.88
C VAL A 44 -19.35 15.05 -10.71
N LEU A 45 -19.10 14.33 -11.80
CA LEU A 45 -18.59 12.96 -11.74
C LEU A 45 -17.25 12.88 -10.97
N ARG A 46 -16.32 13.81 -11.26
CA ARG A 46 -15.04 13.86 -10.54
C ARG A 46 -15.25 14.07 -9.03
N GLU A 47 -16.09 15.00 -8.64
CA GLU A 47 -16.41 15.24 -7.22
C GLU A 47 -17.05 14.01 -6.55
N VAL A 48 -17.98 13.36 -7.24
CA VAL A 48 -18.61 12.12 -6.77
C VAL A 48 -17.56 11.02 -6.60
N MET A 49 -16.69 10.82 -7.59
CA MET A 49 -15.61 9.83 -7.50
C MET A 49 -14.63 10.15 -6.36
N GLU A 50 -14.28 11.42 -6.17
CA GLU A 50 -13.46 11.82 -5.02
C GLU A 50 -14.10 11.46 -3.67
N GLY A 51 -15.43 11.52 -3.59
CA GLY A 51 -16.19 11.15 -2.39
C GLY A 51 -16.06 9.67 -2.01
N PHE A 52 -15.71 8.79 -2.96
CA PHE A 52 -15.45 7.37 -2.71
C PHE A 52 -14.00 7.08 -2.29
N LEU A 53 -13.10 8.04 -2.39
CA LEU A 53 -11.72 7.90 -1.96
C LEU A 53 -11.54 8.44 -0.53
N ILE A 54 -10.91 7.65 0.32
CA ILE A 54 -10.65 8.05 1.70
C ILE A 54 -9.52 9.08 1.71
N LYS A 55 -9.84 10.29 2.16
CA LYS A 55 -8.90 11.43 2.24
C LYS A 55 -8.29 11.58 3.64
N GLU A 56 -8.95 11.03 4.67
CA GLU A 56 -8.55 11.21 6.06
C GLU A 56 -7.46 10.22 6.47
N ASN A 57 -6.51 10.71 7.27
CA ASN A 57 -5.43 9.91 7.88
C ASN A 57 -4.60 9.09 6.88
N ASN A 58 -4.30 9.67 5.70
CA ASN A 58 -3.47 9.01 4.71
C ASN A 58 -1.96 9.11 5.00
N GLU A 59 -1.56 9.57 6.18
CA GLU A 59 -0.16 9.66 6.57
C GLU A 59 0.32 8.40 7.29
N ILE A 60 1.53 7.96 6.94
CA ILE A 60 2.27 7.01 7.78
C ILE A 60 2.75 7.81 8.98
N HIS A 61 2.19 7.48 10.15
CA HIS A 61 2.49 8.24 11.35
C HIS A 61 3.88 7.89 11.89
N ILE A 62 4.78 8.87 11.84
CA ILE A 62 6.14 8.76 12.38
C ILE A 62 6.25 9.69 13.60
N GLU A 63 6.43 9.10 14.77
CA GLU A 63 6.63 9.83 16.03
C GLU A 63 8.12 10.11 16.24
N ASP A 64 8.48 11.37 16.45
CA ASP A 64 9.86 11.75 16.75
C ASP A 64 10.29 11.25 18.16
N GLY A 65 11.54 10.83 18.25
CA GLY A 65 12.12 10.35 19.51
C GLY A 65 11.68 8.95 19.94
N LYS A 66 10.97 8.22 19.08
CA LYS A 66 10.57 6.82 19.29
C LYS A 66 10.95 5.97 18.10
N LEU A 67 11.11 4.66 18.32
CA LEU A 67 11.26 3.71 17.23
C LEU A 67 9.89 3.50 16.57
N ASN A 68 9.78 3.88 15.30
CA ASN A 68 8.60 3.61 14.47
C ASN A 68 8.82 2.31 13.69
N VAL A 69 7.82 1.44 13.65
CA VAL A 69 7.90 0.17 12.94
C VAL A 69 6.90 0.17 11.80
N ILE A 70 7.39 -0.15 10.60
CA ILE A 70 6.59 -0.29 9.37
C ILE A 70 6.68 -1.74 8.92
N LEU A 71 5.57 -2.46 8.97
CA LEU A 71 5.46 -3.81 8.45
C LEU A 71 4.88 -3.76 7.02
N VAL A 72 5.64 -4.26 6.04
CA VAL A 72 5.21 -4.25 4.64
C VAL A 72 4.76 -5.65 4.23
N VAL A 73 3.50 -5.77 3.87
CA VAL A 73 2.86 -7.04 3.46
C VAL A 73 2.35 -6.96 2.02
N GLY A 74 2.05 -8.11 1.44
CA GLY A 74 1.52 -8.23 0.07
C GLY A 74 2.02 -9.51 -0.60
N VAL A 75 1.42 -9.87 -1.73
CA VAL A 75 1.83 -11.09 -2.46
C VAL A 75 3.19 -10.93 -3.14
N ASN A 76 3.77 -12.04 -3.59
CA ASN A 76 5.02 -11.99 -4.35
C ASN A 76 4.82 -11.29 -5.69
N GLY A 77 5.80 -10.49 -6.11
CA GLY A 77 5.80 -9.81 -7.40
C GLY A 77 5.09 -8.45 -7.43
N VAL A 78 4.45 -8.01 -6.34
CA VAL A 78 3.80 -6.68 -6.26
C VAL A 78 4.77 -5.52 -6.04
N GLY A 79 6.07 -5.81 -5.83
CA GLY A 79 7.09 -4.78 -5.63
C GLY A 79 7.32 -4.38 -4.16
N LYS A 80 7.04 -5.24 -3.17
CA LYS A 80 7.30 -4.95 -1.75
C LYS A 80 8.72 -4.49 -1.48
N THR A 81 9.70 -5.30 -1.86
CA THR A 81 11.12 -5.02 -1.61
C THR A 81 11.57 -3.70 -2.25
N THR A 82 11.12 -3.43 -3.48
CA THR A 82 11.35 -2.15 -4.17
C THR A 82 10.70 -0.99 -3.42
N THR A 83 9.45 -1.15 -2.99
CA THR A 83 8.73 -0.14 -2.21
C THR A 83 9.42 0.16 -0.88
N ILE A 84 9.91 -0.86 -0.19
CA ILE A 84 10.70 -0.72 1.05
C ILE A 84 11.95 0.12 0.80
N GLY A 85 12.68 -0.18 -0.27
CA GLY A 85 13.88 0.58 -0.64
C GLY A 85 13.58 2.06 -0.94
N LYS A 86 12.48 2.35 -1.62
CA LYS A 86 12.02 3.72 -1.91
C LYS A 86 11.60 4.45 -0.64
N LEU A 87 10.84 3.80 0.24
CA LEU A 87 10.46 4.36 1.55
C LEU A 87 11.70 4.64 2.42
N ALA A 88 12.64 3.69 2.47
CA ALA A 88 13.89 3.86 3.20
C ALA A 88 14.67 5.09 2.69
N SER A 89 14.82 5.22 1.38
CA SER A 89 15.48 6.38 0.77
C SER A 89 14.78 7.69 1.09
N LYS A 90 13.44 7.72 1.07
CA LYS A 90 12.64 8.89 1.45
C LYS A 90 12.98 9.31 2.89
N TYR A 91 12.87 8.40 3.84
CA TYR A 91 13.10 8.72 5.26
C TYR A 91 14.56 9.04 5.57
N VAL A 92 15.52 8.39 4.93
CA VAL A 92 16.95 8.75 5.07
C VAL A 92 17.22 10.16 4.55
N LYS A 93 16.62 10.57 3.42
CA LYS A 93 16.70 11.95 2.91
C LYS A 93 16.06 12.96 3.85
N GLU A 94 15.06 12.55 4.64
CA GLU A 94 14.44 13.36 5.70
C GLU A 94 15.26 13.38 7.01
N GLY A 95 16.46 12.79 7.00
CA GLY A 95 17.37 12.76 8.15
C GLY A 95 17.08 11.69 9.19
N LYS A 96 16.17 10.74 8.90
CA LYS A 96 15.84 9.63 9.81
C LYS A 96 16.86 8.50 9.70
N LYS A 97 17.19 7.89 10.82
CA LYS A 97 17.99 6.66 10.87
C LYS A 97 17.07 5.45 10.63
N VAL A 98 17.29 4.76 9.51
CA VAL A 98 16.43 3.65 9.03
C VAL A 98 17.17 2.32 9.10
N ILE A 99 16.49 1.29 9.61
CA ILE A 99 16.95 -0.09 9.60
C ILE A 99 15.92 -0.95 8.86
N LEU A 100 16.38 -1.79 7.92
CA LEU A 100 15.57 -2.75 7.19
C LEU A 100 15.68 -4.14 7.81
N GLY A 101 14.55 -4.87 7.87
CA GLY A 101 14.48 -6.26 8.31
C GLY A 101 14.12 -7.19 7.16
N ALA A 102 14.99 -8.15 6.82
CA ALA A 102 14.80 -9.11 5.73
C ALA A 102 13.93 -10.31 6.19
N GLY A 103 12.63 -10.08 6.41
CA GLY A 103 11.70 -11.10 6.90
C GLY A 103 11.21 -12.07 5.81
N ASP A 104 11.38 -11.81 4.49
CA ASP A 104 11.20 -12.83 3.44
C ASP A 104 12.42 -13.77 3.39
N THR A 105 12.56 -14.59 4.41
CA THR A 105 13.69 -15.53 4.57
C THR A 105 13.65 -16.70 3.61
N PHE A 106 12.55 -16.93 2.92
CA PHE A 106 12.39 -18.08 2.02
C PHE A 106 13.07 -17.88 0.67
N ARG A 107 13.30 -16.64 0.28
CA ARG A 107 13.83 -16.28 -1.04
C ARG A 107 15.20 -15.61 -0.89
N ALA A 108 16.27 -16.36 -1.19
CA ALA A 108 17.63 -15.79 -1.17
C ALA A 108 17.73 -14.50 -1.98
N ALA A 109 17.17 -14.49 -3.21
CA ALA A 109 17.16 -13.31 -4.06
C ALA A 109 16.39 -12.11 -3.46
N ALA A 110 15.39 -12.33 -2.57
CA ALA A 110 14.69 -11.23 -1.90
C ALA A 110 15.59 -10.60 -0.82
N ILE A 111 16.36 -11.42 -0.09
CA ILE A 111 17.31 -10.94 0.91
C ILE A 111 18.41 -10.09 0.22
N GLU A 112 18.97 -10.61 -0.87
CA GLU A 112 20.00 -9.92 -1.65
C GLU A 112 19.47 -8.62 -2.26
N GLN A 113 18.27 -8.64 -2.81
CA GLN A 113 17.61 -7.45 -3.36
C GLN A 113 17.37 -6.39 -2.27
N LEU A 114 16.92 -6.79 -1.08
CA LEU A 114 16.69 -5.86 0.02
C LEU A 114 18.01 -5.24 0.51
N GLU A 115 19.10 -6.02 0.53
CA GLU A 115 20.44 -5.51 0.85
C GLU A 115 20.93 -4.48 -0.16
N GLU A 116 20.71 -4.73 -1.45
CA GLU A 116 21.03 -3.76 -2.49
C GLU A 116 20.24 -2.45 -2.32
N TRP A 117 18.96 -2.54 -1.98
CA TRP A 117 18.14 -1.38 -1.68
C TRP A 117 18.60 -0.64 -0.42
N ALA A 118 18.98 -1.37 0.65
CA ALA A 118 19.52 -0.77 1.86
C ALA A 118 20.77 0.07 1.55
N ASN A 119 21.70 -0.51 0.79
CA ASN A 119 22.93 0.19 0.37
C ASN A 119 22.64 1.44 -0.46
N ARG A 120 21.72 1.35 -1.43
CA ARG A 120 21.31 2.50 -2.27
C ARG A 120 20.61 3.60 -1.46
N ALA A 121 19.82 3.22 -0.48
CA ALA A 121 19.09 4.15 0.36
C ALA A 121 19.95 4.78 1.48
N GLY A 122 21.09 4.20 1.78
CA GLY A 122 21.90 4.57 2.96
C GLY A 122 21.29 4.08 4.28
N ALA A 123 20.52 2.99 4.24
CA ALA A 123 19.90 2.37 5.41
C ALA A 123 20.72 1.17 5.89
N GLU A 124 20.62 0.84 7.18
CA GLU A 124 21.18 -0.40 7.73
C GLU A 124 20.23 -1.58 7.42
N ILE A 125 20.75 -2.82 7.42
CA ILE A 125 19.94 -4.03 7.23
C ILE A 125 20.24 -5.08 8.29
N VAL A 126 19.19 -5.75 8.76
CA VAL A 126 19.27 -6.98 9.55
C VAL A 126 18.74 -8.12 8.71
N LYS A 127 19.58 -9.12 8.48
CA LYS A 127 19.28 -10.29 7.66
C LYS A 127 19.80 -11.56 8.32
N SER A 128 19.26 -12.70 7.93
CA SER A 128 19.74 -14.03 8.31
C SER A 128 19.91 -14.91 7.09
N THR A 129 20.35 -16.13 7.28
CA THR A 129 20.48 -17.11 6.20
C THR A 129 19.10 -17.51 5.65
N GLN A 130 19.06 -17.91 4.38
CA GLN A 130 17.85 -18.44 3.77
C GLN A 130 17.28 -19.59 4.60
N GLY A 131 15.96 -19.59 4.81
CA GLY A 131 15.25 -20.61 5.59
C GLY A 131 15.20 -20.36 7.10
N SER A 132 15.82 -19.26 7.59
CA SER A 132 15.69 -18.84 8.99
C SER A 132 14.22 -18.54 9.34
N ASP A 133 13.88 -18.58 10.62
CA ASP A 133 12.55 -18.18 11.10
C ASP A 133 12.32 -16.66 10.87
N PRO A 134 11.30 -16.26 10.08
CA PRO A 134 10.99 -14.86 9.85
C PRO A 134 10.78 -14.07 11.14
N GLY A 135 10.11 -14.68 12.13
CA GLY A 135 9.87 -14.06 13.43
C GLY A 135 11.16 -13.74 14.20
N ALA A 136 12.18 -14.60 14.09
CA ALA A 136 13.49 -14.33 14.69
C ALA A 136 14.17 -13.13 14.03
N VAL A 137 14.14 -13.05 12.68
CA VAL A 137 14.73 -11.90 11.96
C VAL A 137 14.01 -10.60 12.32
N VAL A 138 12.68 -10.62 12.45
CA VAL A 138 11.92 -9.44 12.90
C VAL A 138 12.30 -9.05 14.30
N PHE A 139 12.40 -10.00 15.24
CA PHE A 139 12.82 -9.73 16.60
C PHE A 139 14.23 -9.10 16.66
N ASP A 140 15.18 -9.67 15.94
CA ASP A 140 16.57 -9.17 15.88
C ASP A 140 16.62 -7.77 15.24
N THR A 141 15.77 -7.51 14.23
CA THR A 141 15.64 -6.18 13.62
C THR A 141 15.19 -5.14 14.65
N LEU A 142 14.16 -5.47 15.44
CA LEU A 142 13.65 -4.56 16.48
C LEU A 142 14.68 -4.32 17.61
N VAL A 143 15.40 -5.36 18.02
CA VAL A 143 16.49 -5.24 19.00
C VAL A 143 17.61 -4.37 18.46
N ALA A 144 18.05 -4.60 17.23
CA ALA A 144 19.08 -3.80 16.57
C ALA A 144 18.62 -2.34 16.42
N ALA A 145 17.38 -2.10 15.99
CA ALA A 145 16.83 -0.76 15.84
C ALA A 145 16.83 0.02 17.17
N GLN A 146 16.37 -0.61 18.25
CA GLN A 146 16.39 0.01 19.57
C GLN A 146 17.81 0.28 20.08
N SER A 147 18.71 -0.71 19.99
CA SER A 147 20.08 -0.57 20.50
C SER A 147 20.93 0.45 19.73
N ARG A 148 20.62 0.65 18.46
CA ARG A 148 21.33 1.59 17.58
C ARG A 148 20.66 2.97 17.51
N GLY A 149 19.55 3.18 18.22
CA GLY A 149 18.80 4.43 18.20
C GLY A 149 18.25 4.77 16.82
N ALA A 150 17.68 3.78 16.13
CA ALA A 150 17.02 4.01 14.86
C ALA A 150 15.66 4.69 15.06
N ASP A 151 15.29 5.58 14.15
CA ASP A 151 13.99 6.23 14.14
C ASP A 151 12.92 5.32 13.52
N ILE A 152 13.31 4.53 12.50
CA ILE A 152 12.38 3.72 11.72
C ILE A 152 12.98 2.33 11.46
N ALA A 153 12.18 1.30 11.72
CA ALA A 153 12.43 -0.07 11.26
C ALA A 153 11.39 -0.45 10.20
N ILE A 154 11.84 -0.80 8.98
CA ILE A 154 10.95 -1.27 7.90
C ILE A 154 11.19 -2.75 7.67
N ILE A 155 10.13 -3.56 7.77
CA ILE A 155 10.21 -5.02 7.73
C ILE A 155 9.60 -5.54 6.44
N ASP A 156 10.39 -6.23 5.62
CA ASP A 156 9.90 -7.02 4.48
C ASP A 156 9.32 -8.35 4.98
N THR A 157 8.32 -8.86 4.26
CA THR A 157 7.66 -10.13 4.58
C THR A 157 7.51 -11.03 3.36
N ALA A 158 7.37 -12.33 3.59
CA ALA A 158 6.98 -13.26 2.54
C ALA A 158 5.59 -12.92 1.98
N GLY A 159 5.34 -13.32 0.72
CA GLY A 159 4.07 -13.04 0.04
C GLY A 159 3.49 -14.26 -0.68
N ARG A 160 3.70 -15.48 -0.15
CA ARG A 160 3.28 -16.74 -0.79
C ARG A 160 1.83 -17.09 -0.51
N LEU A 161 0.90 -16.35 -1.13
CA LEU A 161 -0.55 -16.50 -0.87
C LEU A 161 -1.11 -17.86 -1.29
N HIS A 162 -0.46 -18.60 -2.21
CA HIS A 162 -0.84 -19.98 -2.54
C HIS A 162 -0.70 -20.96 -1.36
N LYS A 163 0.06 -20.59 -0.31
CA LYS A 163 0.12 -21.26 1.00
C LYS A 163 -0.54 -20.38 2.07
N LYS A 164 -1.75 -19.88 1.80
CA LYS A 164 -2.47 -18.90 2.60
C LYS A 164 -2.38 -19.15 4.10
N ASN A 165 -2.71 -20.37 4.55
CA ASN A 165 -2.74 -20.68 5.99
C ASN A 165 -1.36 -20.53 6.67
N ASN A 166 -0.27 -20.90 5.98
CA ASN A 166 1.07 -20.78 6.52
C ASN A 166 1.51 -19.31 6.56
N LEU A 167 1.23 -18.56 5.49
CA LEU A 167 1.53 -17.14 5.42
C LEU A 167 0.78 -16.35 6.52
N MET A 168 -0.51 -16.63 6.71
CA MET A 168 -1.31 -15.95 7.73
C MET A 168 -0.79 -16.24 9.15
N LYS A 169 -0.44 -17.48 9.47
CA LYS A 169 0.19 -17.84 10.76
C LYS A 169 1.54 -17.17 10.96
N GLU A 170 2.33 -17.04 9.91
CA GLU A 170 3.63 -16.35 9.95
C GLU A 170 3.42 -14.86 10.22
N LEU A 171 2.50 -14.20 9.51
CA LEU A 171 2.19 -12.79 9.71
C LEU A 171 1.59 -12.53 11.10
N GLU A 172 0.73 -13.40 11.59
CA GLU A 172 0.21 -13.33 12.97
C GLU A 172 1.33 -13.43 14.01
N LYS A 173 2.28 -14.36 13.82
CA LYS A 173 3.47 -14.47 14.67
C LYS A 173 4.29 -13.17 14.65
N ILE A 174 4.55 -12.63 13.47
CA ILE A 174 5.29 -11.35 13.30
C ILE A 174 4.55 -10.21 14.01
N HIS A 175 3.24 -10.08 13.78
CA HIS A 175 2.39 -9.10 14.44
C HIS A 175 2.50 -9.17 15.97
N ASN A 176 2.41 -10.37 16.54
CA ASN A 176 2.52 -10.58 17.98
C ASN A 176 3.91 -10.22 18.52
N ILE A 177 4.98 -10.52 17.77
CA ILE A 177 6.36 -10.13 18.13
C ILE A 177 6.49 -8.62 18.17
N ILE A 178 6.00 -7.91 17.14
CA ILE A 178 6.06 -6.45 17.07
C ILE A 178 5.26 -5.84 18.24
N LYS A 179 4.01 -6.26 18.44
CA LYS A 179 3.18 -5.77 19.56
C LYS A 179 3.84 -6.00 20.93
N LYS A 180 4.36 -7.19 21.17
CA LYS A 180 5.05 -7.50 22.42
C LYS A 180 6.28 -6.63 22.64
N LYS A 181 7.02 -6.28 21.59
CA LYS A 181 8.25 -5.49 21.66
C LYS A 181 7.97 -4.00 21.83
N LEU A 182 6.94 -3.49 21.20
CA LEU A 182 6.54 -2.07 21.24
C LEU A 182 5.63 -1.72 22.43
N GLY A 183 4.99 -2.71 23.08
CA GLY A 183 4.02 -2.48 24.15
C GLY A 183 2.76 -1.80 23.61
N GLU A 184 2.40 -0.65 24.18
CA GLU A 184 1.22 0.12 23.77
C GLU A 184 1.45 0.96 22.51
N GLN A 185 2.68 1.12 22.07
CA GLN A 185 2.99 1.87 20.86
C GLN A 185 2.44 1.15 19.62
N LYS A 186 1.77 1.90 18.76
CA LYS A 186 1.25 1.38 17.49
C LYS A 186 2.39 1.23 16.47
N TYR A 187 2.20 0.33 15.52
CA TYR A 187 3.04 0.22 14.34
C TYR A 187 2.20 0.38 13.08
N GLU A 188 2.85 0.71 11.98
CA GLU A 188 2.19 0.87 10.68
C GLU A 188 2.26 -0.43 9.88
N SER A 189 1.11 -0.95 9.47
CA SER A 189 1.01 -2.09 8.57
C SER A 189 0.57 -1.62 7.19
N ILE A 190 1.45 -1.81 6.19
CA ILE A 190 1.26 -1.33 4.83
C ILE A 190 1.05 -2.51 3.90
N LEU A 191 -0.05 -2.53 3.18
CA LEU A 191 -0.25 -3.47 2.08
C LEU A 191 0.21 -2.87 0.76
N VAL A 192 1.13 -3.56 0.11
CA VAL A 192 1.53 -3.26 -1.27
C VAL A 192 0.76 -4.15 -2.21
N ILE A 193 0.10 -3.56 -3.18
CA ILE A 193 -0.67 -4.23 -4.22
C ILE A 193 -0.21 -3.83 -5.62
N ASP A 194 -0.52 -4.68 -6.58
CA ASP A 194 -0.27 -4.45 -8.00
C ASP A 194 -1.55 -3.94 -8.65
N GLY A 195 -1.54 -2.69 -9.14
CA GLY A 195 -2.69 -2.03 -9.76
C GLY A 195 -3.19 -2.74 -11.03
N THR A 196 -2.37 -3.58 -11.65
CA THR A 196 -2.74 -4.31 -12.87
C THR A 196 -3.59 -5.57 -12.60
N THR A 197 -3.74 -5.98 -11.35
CA THR A 197 -4.37 -7.25 -10.99
C THR A 197 -5.88 -7.17 -10.74
N GLY A 198 -6.48 -5.97 -10.86
CA GLY A 198 -7.91 -5.75 -10.77
C GLY A 198 -8.54 -6.34 -9.49
N GLN A 199 -9.66 -7.05 -9.62
CA GLN A 199 -10.40 -7.63 -8.48
C GLN A 199 -9.58 -8.61 -7.62
N ASN A 200 -8.51 -9.20 -8.16
CA ASN A 200 -7.61 -10.02 -7.37
C ASN A 200 -6.90 -9.20 -6.28
N ALA A 201 -6.57 -7.93 -6.55
CA ALA A 201 -5.97 -7.04 -5.55
C ALA A 201 -6.92 -6.81 -4.37
N LEU A 202 -8.21 -6.63 -4.62
CA LEU A 202 -9.22 -6.49 -3.57
C LEU A 202 -9.33 -7.75 -2.70
N ASN A 203 -9.35 -8.93 -3.30
CA ASN A 203 -9.37 -10.19 -2.56
C ASN A 203 -8.13 -10.37 -1.69
N GLN A 204 -6.95 -9.99 -2.20
CA GLN A 204 -5.71 -9.97 -1.43
C GLN A 204 -5.81 -9.01 -0.24
N ALA A 205 -6.30 -7.78 -0.47
CA ALA A 205 -6.47 -6.78 0.56
C ALA A 205 -7.36 -7.27 1.71
N LYS A 206 -8.48 -7.93 1.41
CA LYS A 206 -9.37 -8.52 2.42
C LYS A 206 -8.63 -9.54 3.29
N VAL A 207 -7.89 -10.46 2.66
CA VAL A 207 -7.14 -11.52 3.35
C VAL A 207 -6.05 -10.97 4.27
N PHE A 208 -5.27 -10.00 3.81
CA PHE A 208 -4.22 -9.39 4.64
C PHE A 208 -4.80 -8.55 5.78
N ASN A 209 -5.93 -7.86 5.56
CA ASN A 209 -6.58 -7.05 6.58
C ASN A 209 -7.12 -7.87 7.77
N GLU A 210 -7.44 -9.15 7.55
CA GLU A 210 -7.88 -10.05 8.62
C GLU A 210 -6.81 -10.29 9.69
N VAL A 211 -5.51 -10.23 9.32
CA VAL A 211 -4.40 -10.65 10.19
C VAL A 211 -3.51 -9.49 10.63
N THR A 212 -3.32 -8.47 9.79
CA THR A 212 -2.28 -7.46 10.00
C THR A 212 -2.80 -6.08 10.42
N GLU A 213 -4.09 -5.91 10.64
CA GLU A 213 -4.69 -4.60 10.98
C GLU A 213 -4.17 -3.47 10.07
N LEU A 214 -4.35 -3.62 8.76
CA LEU A 214 -3.83 -2.70 7.76
C LEU A 214 -4.14 -1.24 8.10
N LYS A 215 -3.18 -0.35 7.92
CA LYS A 215 -3.33 1.10 8.11
C LYS A 215 -3.46 1.85 6.79
N VAL A 216 -2.56 1.55 5.85
CA VAL A 216 -2.51 2.23 4.56
C VAL A 216 -2.19 1.24 3.43
N PHE A 217 -2.46 1.68 2.19
CA PHE A 217 -2.11 0.98 0.97
C PHE A 217 -1.05 1.72 0.18
N ILE A 218 -0.25 0.94 -0.54
CA ILE A 218 0.60 1.42 -1.64
C ILE A 218 0.23 0.63 -2.88
N ILE A 219 -0.04 1.32 -3.98
CA ILE A 219 -0.41 0.71 -5.24
C ILE A 219 0.71 0.91 -6.25
N ASN A 220 1.32 -0.19 -6.68
CA ASN A 220 2.39 -0.20 -7.68
C ASN A 220 1.86 -0.47 -9.08
N LYS A 221 2.70 -0.16 -10.08
CA LYS A 221 2.50 -0.47 -11.50
C LYS A 221 1.29 0.25 -12.12
N LEU A 222 0.96 1.42 -11.63
CA LEU A 222 -0.08 2.25 -12.24
C LEU A 222 0.37 2.88 -13.56
N ASP A 223 1.67 2.94 -13.82
CA ASP A 223 2.28 3.40 -15.07
C ASP A 223 2.03 2.44 -16.25
N GLY A 224 1.76 1.18 -15.98
CA GLY A 224 1.52 0.13 -16.99
C GLY A 224 0.05 -0.10 -17.35
N THR A 225 -0.86 0.65 -16.78
CA THR A 225 -2.30 0.42 -16.97
C THR A 225 -3.08 1.73 -17.11
N ALA A 226 -3.90 1.83 -18.16
CA ALA A 226 -4.96 2.83 -18.24
C ALA A 226 -6.11 2.56 -17.24
N LYS A 227 -5.95 1.58 -16.36
CA LYS A 227 -7.01 0.94 -15.60
C LYS A 227 -6.67 0.92 -14.11
N GLY A 228 -6.73 2.04 -13.46
CA GLY A 228 -6.51 2.11 -12.01
C GLY A 228 -7.78 1.97 -11.16
N GLY A 229 -8.93 1.71 -11.73
CA GLY A 229 -10.23 1.75 -11.05
C GLY A 229 -10.36 0.89 -9.81
N ILE A 230 -9.52 -0.13 -9.65
CA ILE A 230 -9.47 -0.97 -8.44
C ILE A 230 -9.26 -0.17 -7.15
N VAL A 231 -8.66 1.00 -7.24
CA VAL A 231 -8.45 1.93 -6.12
C VAL A 231 -9.76 2.27 -5.42
N PHE A 232 -10.83 2.51 -6.18
CA PHE A 232 -12.15 2.84 -5.64
C PHE A 232 -12.75 1.66 -4.87
N SER A 233 -12.65 0.45 -5.42
CA SER A 233 -13.16 -0.76 -4.77
C SER A 233 -12.42 -1.05 -3.46
N ILE A 234 -11.11 -0.88 -3.44
CA ILE A 234 -10.30 -1.06 -2.21
C ILE A 234 -10.65 0.01 -1.18
N SER A 235 -10.74 1.28 -1.58
CA SER A 235 -11.07 2.38 -0.67
C SER A 235 -12.43 2.18 -0.03
N GLU A 236 -13.44 1.80 -0.82
CA GLU A 236 -14.80 1.58 -0.34
C GLU A 236 -14.96 0.36 0.56
N GLU A 237 -14.33 -0.79 0.21
CA GLU A 237 -14.55 -2.04 0.92
C GLU A 237 -13.63 -2.21 2.14
N ILE A 238 -12.37 -1.81 2.03
CA ILE A 238 -11.40 -1.96 3.13
C ILE A 238 -11.40 -0.73 4.05
N LYS A 239 -11.85 0.42 3.55
CA LYS A 239 -11.93 1.69 4.29
C LYS A 239 -10.60 2.10 4.92
N LYS A 240 -9.53 1.97 4.14
CA LYS A 240 -8.18 2.43 4.50
C LYS A 240 -7.64 3.33 3.39
N PRO A 241 -6.86 4.36 3.74
CA PRO A 241 -6.33 5.30 2.77
C PRO A 241 -5.22 4.69 1.91
N ILE A 242 -5.09 5.22 0.70
CA ILE A 242 -3.93 5.00 -0.16
C ILE A 242 -2.94 6.12 0.13
N LYS A 243 -1.68 5.75 0.47
CA LYS A 243 -0.66 6.75 0.78
C LYS A 243 0.25 7.06 -0.39
N PHE A 244 0.69 6.02 -1.10
CA PHE A 244 1.61 6.18 -2.22
C PHE A 244 1.16 5.37 -3.42
N ILE A 245 1.61 5.83 -4.59
CA ILE A 245 1.55 5.11 -5.86
C ILE A 245 2.95 4.91 -6.41
N GLY A 246 3.23 3.71 -6.90
CA GLY A 246 4.45 3.38 -7.63
C GLY A 246 4.21 3.51 -9.14
N VAL A 247 4.97 4.40 -9.77
CA VAL A 247 4.83 4.75 -11.20
C VAL A 247 6.12 4.48 -11.98
N GLY A 248 6.91 3.50 -11.59
CA GLY A 248 8.16 3.12 -12.24
C GLY A 248 9.17 2.48 -11.29
N GLU A 249 10.38 2.25 -11.76
CA GLU A 249 11.43 1.49 -11.05
C GLU A 249 12.44 2.37 -10.29
N LYS A 250 12.52 3.67 -10.56
CA LYS A 250 13.47 4.58 -9.92
C LYS A 250 13.06 4.88 -8.47
N ILE A 251 14.00 5.33 -7.65
CA ILE A 251 13.76 5.72 -6.25
C ILE A 251 12.67 6.80 -6.16
N GLU A 252 12.66 7.73 -7.09
CA GLU A 252 11.72 8.86 -7.16
C GLU A 252 10.32 8.48 -7.65
N ASP A 253 10.14 7.25 -8.17
CA ASP A 253 8.87 6.77 -8.73
C ASP A 253 7.90 6.24 -7.66
N LEU A 254 8.10 6.61 -6.41
CA LEU A 254 7.10 6.48 -5.34
C LEU A 254 6.55 7.87 -5.03
N ARG A 255 5.31 8.12 -5.46
CA ARG A 255 4.65 9.42 -5.30
C ARG A 255 3.55 9.35 -4.26
N GLU A 256 3.31 10.45 -3.56
CA GLU A 256 2.14 10.55 -2.70
C GLU A 256 0.86 10.47 -3.53
N PHE A 257 -0.14 9.78 -3.01
CA PHE A 257 -1.41 9.65 -3.70
C PHE A 257 -2.20 10.95 -3.64
N ASN A 258 -2.54 11.49 -4.82
CA ASN A 258 -3.43 12.63 -4.98
C ASN A 258 -4.69 12.18 -5.71
N ALA A 259 -5.84 12.23 -5.02
CA ALA A 259 -7.10 11.76 -5.55
C ALA A 259 -7.54 12.51 -6.82
N ASN A 260 -7.33 13.83 -6.85
CA ASN A 260 -7.73 14.66 -8.01
C ASN A 260 -6.90 14.34 -9.25
N GLU A 261 -5.56 14.28 -9.10
CA GLU A 261 -4.66 13.94 -10.20
C GLU A 261 -4.94 12.51 -10.71
N TYR A 262 -5.22 11.60 -9.78
CA TYR A 262 -5.54 10.22 -10.11
C TYR A 262 -6.85 10.08 -10.90
N ILE A 263 -7.93 10.74 -10.45
CA ILE A 263 -9.22 10.73 -11.15
C ILE A 263 -9.09 11.38 -12.53
N GLN A 264 -8.33 12.47 -12.63
CA GLN A 264 -8.08 13.12 -13.91
C GLN A 264 -7.41 12.14 -14.90
N ALA A 265 -6.39 11.41 -14.45
CA ALA A 265 -5.66 10.44 -15.28
C ALA A 265 -6.50 9.23 -15.74
N ILE A 266 -7.65 8.96 -15.13
CA ILE A 266 -8.58 7.91 -15.58
C ILE A 266 -9.35 8.35 -16.85
N PHE A 267 -9.57 9.65 -17.03
CA PHE A 267 -10.37 10.21 -18.12
C PHE A 267 -9.52 10.83 -19.24
N ASP A 268 -8.19 10.98 -19.07
CA ASP A 268 -7.25 11.43 -20.08
C ASP A 268 -6.76 10.25 -20.94
#